data_1a3c8f21eec64bdd638a062e82bc4fb3
#
_entry.id   1a3c8f21eec64bdd638a062e82bc4fb3
#
_cell.length_a   1.000
_cell.length_b   1.000
_cell.length_c   1.000
_cell.angle_alpha   90.00
_cell.angle_beta   90.00
_cell.angle_gamma   90.00
#
_symmetry.space_group_name_H-M   'P 1'
#
loop_
_entity.id
_entity.type
_entity.pdbx_description
1 polymer ?
#
loop_
_entity_poly.entity_id
_entity_poly.type
_entity_poly.pdbx_seq_one_letter_code
_entity_poly.pdbx_strand_id
1 'polypeptide(L)'
;MTASPQFPSIRSLILGVAACAVAACAREASRPAQAFTDDWGRTVALDSAPRRIVSLSPASTEIVFALGLGERLVGRTTWCDYPAAARAVPDVGNGIGPNVEVVVATHPDLVLLYASEANRQALARFEELRIPVAVLHLDRVLDVRRAAQAIATLAGRPSAGDSLVAAFDSTLAAVRQAVALAERRPPRVYVDVEATPPITVGSGSYLTEILAEAGARNVFMDISAPSGTVSLEAIVQRHPDVVLVLSSDTTRAPDLASRPGWSAVRAVREGRVIVVDGSLYGRPSPRMPLAVRDLAQRLARVAPPRAAGREDSP
;
A
#
# COMPACT_ATOMS: atom_id res chain seq x y z
N MET A 1 -18.76 -8.00 89.61
CA MET A 1 -19.13 -7.26 88.38
C MET A 1 -18.30 -7.86 87.25
N THR A 2 -18.83 -8.85 86.55
CA THR A 2 -18.16 -9.61 85.51
C THR A 2 -18.84 -9.27 84.18
N ALA A 3 -18.11 -8.61 83.31
CA ALA A 3 -18.57 -8.25 81.95
C ALA A 3 -18.31 -9.44 80.99
N SER A 4 -19.38 -9.94 80.34
CA SER A 4 -19.31 -10.99 79.30
C SER A 4 -18.99 -10.37 77.95
N PRO A 5 -18.10 -10.99 77.14
CA PRO A 5 -17.85 -10.53 75.80
C PRO A 5 -18.99 -10.92 74.85
N GLN A 6 -19.51 -9.93 74.07
CA GLN A 6 -20.47 -10.21 72.99
C GLN A 6 -19.69 -10.57 71.71
N PHE A 7 -19.92 -11.76 71.20
CA PHE A 7 -19.45 -12.19 69.87
C PHE A 7 -20.42 -11.76 68.79
N PRO A 8 -19.99 -11.18 67.66
CA PRO A 8 -20.86 -10.80 66.57
C PRO A 8 -21.44 -12.07 65.86
N SER A 9 -22.73 -12.00 65.53
CA SER A 9 -23.49 -13.12 64.98
C SER A 9 -22.99 -13.51 63.57
N ILE A 10 -22.92 -14.84 63.31
CA ILE A 10 -22.48 -15.48 62.06
C ILE A 10 -23.31 -14.98 60.86
N ARG A 11 -24.49 -14.42 61.02
CA ARG A 11 -25.33 -13.89 59.96
C ARG A 11 -24.75 -12.58 59.31
N SER A 12 -23.99 -11.79 60.02
CA SER A 12 -23.37 -10.56 59.48
C SER A 12 -22.14 -10.86 58.62
N LEU A 13 -21.48 -11.98 58.85
CA LEU A 13 -20.31 -12.40 58.08
C LEU A 13 -20.66 -12.94 56.68
N ILE A 14 -21.84 -13.61 56.57
CA ILE A 14 -22.29 -14.21 55.31
C ILE A 14 -22.79 -13.14 54.33
N LEU A 15 -23.34 -12.02 54.79
CA LEU A 15 -23.79 -10.94 53.94
C LEU A 15 -22.61 -10.14 53.31
N GLY A 16 -21.49 -10.05 54.00
CA GLY A 16 -20.29 -9.35 53.51
C GLY A 16 -19.56 -10.13 52.39
N VAL A 17 -19.55 -11.45 52.45
CA VAL A 17 -18.89 -12.31 51.44
C VAL A 17 -19.70 -12.39 50.13
N ALA A 18 -21.03 -12.40 50.22
CA ALA A 18 -21.92 -12.41 49.05
C ALA A 18 -21.86 -11.09 48.25
N ALA A 19 -21.66 -9.93 48.91
CA ALA A 19 -21.52 -8.66 48.23
C ALA A 19 -20.20 -8.48 47.45
N CYS A 20 -19.10 -9.10 47.91
CA CYS A 20 -17.83 -9.12 47.19
C CYS A 20 -17.82 -10.06 45.96
N ALA A 21 -18.58 -11.15 45.98
CA ALA A 21 -18.66 -12.08 44.85
C ALA A 21 -19.44 -11.49 43.66
N VAL A 22 -20.45 -10.64 43.88
CA VAL A 22 -21.22 -9.97 42.82
C VAL A 22 -20.42 -8.83 42.16
N ALA A 23 -19.52 -8.19 42.88
CA ALA A 23 -18.66 -7.12 42.33
C ALA A 23 -17.51 -7.68 41.46
N ALA A 24 -17.11 -8.94 41.66
CA ALA A 24 -16.05 -9.58 40.84
C ALA A 24 -16.54 -10.03 39.45
N CYS A 25 -17.85 -10.28 39.27
CA CYS A 25 -18.43 -10.61 37.95
C CYS A 25 -18.74 -9.39 37.08
N ALA A 26 -18.71 -8.16 37.63
CA ALA A 26 -19.00 -6.94 36.88
C ALA A 26 -17.76 -6.29 36.22
N ARG A 27 -16.63 -6.96 36.21
CA ARG A 27 -15.37 -6.43 35.69
C ARG A 27 -14.79 -7.26 34.54
N GLU A 28 -15.63 -7.80 33.69
CA GLU A 28 -15.26 -7.95 32.30
C GLU A 28 -15.39 -6.58 31.63
N ALA A 29 -14.44 -5.69 31.97
CA ALA A 29 -14.24 -4.47 31.23
C ALA A 29 -13.97 -4.87 29.79
N SER A 30 -14.93 -4.59 28.90
CA SER A 30 -14.80 -4.72 27.47
C SER A 30 -13.39 -4.28 27.06
N ARG A 31 -12.61 -5.22 26.53
CA ARG A 31 -11.40 -4.87 25.78
C ARG A 31 -11.79 -3.75 24.82
N PRO A 32 -11.02 -2.67 24.71
CA PRO A 32 -11.37 -1.62 23.76
C PRO A 32 -11.55 -2.29 22.42
N ALA A 33 -12.73 -2.13 21.83
CA ALA A 33 -13.01 -2.61 20.50
C ALA A 33 -11.89 -2.09 19.59
N GLN A 34 -11.27 -2.97 18.81
CA GLN A 34 -10.28 -2.57 17.84
C GLN A 34 -11.02 -1.78 16.78
N ALA A 35 -11.00 -0.45 16.88
CA ALA A 35 -11.73 0.42 16.01
C ALA A 35 -10.79 1.25 15.15
N PHE A 36 -11.14 1.40 13.88
CA PHE A 36 -10.44 2.20 12.90
C PHE A 36 -11.46 2.94 12.03
N THR A 37 -11.20 4.19 11.69
CA THR A 37 -11.99 4.92 10.69
C THR A 37 -11.37 4.68 9.31
N ASP A 38 -12.12 4.05 8.43
CA ASP A 38 -11.66 3.72 7.08
C ASP A 38 -11.70 4.95 6.14
N ASP A 39 -11.23 4.77 4.91
CA ASP A 39 -11.06 5.85 3.96
C ASP A 39 -12.36 6.37 3.34
N TRP A 40 -13.49 5.74 3.65
CA TRP A 40 -14.82 6.26 3.36
C TRP A 40 -15.51 6.84 4.60
N GLY A 41 -14.72 7.09 5.69
CA GLY A 41 -15.21 7.73 6.92
C GLY A 41 -16.05 6.83 7.80
N ARG A 42 -16.04 5.50 7.58
CA ARG A 42 -16.81 4.53 8.35
C ARG A 42 -15.97 3.99 9.50
N THR A 43 -16.60 3.79 10.65
CA THR A 43 -15.95 3.11 11.77
C THR A 43 -16.03 1.62 11.58
N VAL A 44 -14.89 0.96 11.43
CA VAL A 44 -14.74 -0.49 11.42
C VAL A 44 -14.33 -0.91 12.82
N ALA A 45 -15.17 -1.65 13.52
CA ALA A 45 -14.92 -2.15 14.87
C ALA A 45 -15.03 -3.65 14.89
N LEU A 46 -14.06 -4.31 15.53
CA LEU A 46 -14.02 -5.76 15.68
C LEU A 46 -13.97 -6.12 17.17
N ASP A 47 -14.78 -7.07 17.58
CA ASP A 47 -14.82 -7.58 18.98
C ASP A 47 -13.54 -8.37 19.32
N SER A 48 -12.90 -8.94 18.32
CA SER A 48 -11.64 -9.69 18.45
C SER A 48 -10.80 -9.56 17.19
N ALA A 49 -9.51 -9.89 17.31
CA ALA A 49 -8.60 -9.89 16.16
C ALA A 49 -9.07 -10.90 15.09
N PRO A 50 -9.17 -10.49 13.81
CA PRO A 50 -9.68 -11.34 12.74
C PRO A 50 -8.74 -12.53 12.51
N ARG A 51 -9.36 -13.68 12.26
CA ARG A 51 -8.67 -14.95 11.97
C ARG A 51 -8.81 -15.36 10.51
N ARG A 52 -9.78 -14.80 9.81
CA ARG A 52 -10.13 -15.14 8.42
C ARG A 52 -10.26 -13.86 7.59
N ILE A 53 -9.15 -13.45 7.00
CA ILE A 53 -9.07 -12.19 6.25
C ILE A 53 -9.17 -12.50 4.76
N VAL A 54 -10.02 -11.77 4.03
CA VAL A 54 -9.97 -11.71 2.58
C VAL A 54 -9.36 -10.37 2.17
N SER A 55 -8.36 -10.43 1.31
CA SER A 55 -7.70 -9.25 0.77
C SER A 55 -8.03 -9.04 -0.71
N LEU A 56 -8.76 -7.98 -1.02
CA LEU A 56 -9.23 -7.66 -2.37
C LEU A 56 -8.32 -6.65 -3.09
N SER A 57 -7.03 -6.57 -2.70
CA SER A 57 -6.01 -5.85 -3.46
C SER A 57 -4.61 -6.43 -3.24
N PRO A 58 -3.72 -6.37 -4.25
CA PRO A 58 -2.33 -6.80 -4.09
C PRO A 58 -1.60 -6.05 -2.97
N ALA A 59 -1.82 -4.74 -2.85
CA ALA A 59 -1.14 -3.91 -1.85
C ALA A 59 -1.54 -4.30 -0.42
N SER A 60 -2.84 -4.52 -0.13
CA SER A 60 -3.28 -4.97 1.19
C SER A 60 -2.81 -6.41 1.48
N THR A 61 -2.75 -7.28 0.48
CA THR A 61 -2.17 -8.63 0.62
C THR A 61 -0.71 -8.55 1.07
N GLU A 62 0.11 -7.71 0.43
CA GLU A 62 1.50 -7.51 0.81
C GLU A 62 1.64 -6.94 2.23
N ILE A 63 0.77 -6.01 2.64
CA ILE A 63 0.74 -5.48 4.01
C ILE A 63 0.42 -6.59 5.03
N VAL A 64 -0.59 -7.42 4.75
CA VAL A 64 -0.96 -8.54 5.64
C VAL A 64 0.22 -9.50 5.83
N PHE A 65 0.93 -9.86 4.76
CA PHE A 65 2.14 -10.69 4.85
C PHE A 65 3.27 -9.97 5.60
N ALA A 66 3.51 -8.69 5.34
CA ALA A 66 4.54 -7.91 6.02
C ALA A 66 4.29 -7.77 7.53
N LEU A 67 3.04 -7.80 7.97
CA LEU A 67 2.63 -7.82 9.37
C LEU A 67 2.72 -9.23 10.01
N GLY A 68 3.14 -10.25 9.26
CA GLY A 68 3.19 -11.65 9.74
C GLY A 68 1.82 -12.27 9.94
N LEU A 69 0.83 -11.88 9.13
CA LEU A 69 -0.57 -12.32 9.22
C LEU A 69 -0.99 -13.20 8.02
N GLY A 70 -0.04 -13.61 7.17
CA GLY A 70 -0.32 -14.33 5.94
C GLY A 70 -1.15 -15.61 6.14
N GLU A 71 -0.97 -16.33 7.26
CA GLU A 71 -1.75 -17.52 7.59
C GLU A 71 -3.22 -17.24 7.89
N ARG A 72 -3.59 -15.97 8.14
CA ARG A 72 -4.99 -15.57 8.33
C ARG A 72 -5.71 -15.26 7.02
N LEU A 73 -4.98 -15.21 5.89
CA LEU A 73 -5.59 -14.99 4.58
C LEU A 73 -6.33 -16.26 4.13
N VAL A 74 -7.62 -16.11 3.88
CA VAL A 74 -8.51 -17.17 3.36
C VAL A 74 -8.98 -16.90 1.94
N GLY A 75 -8.66 -15.70 1.40
CA GLY A 75 -8.94 -15.31 0.02
C GLY A 75 -8.09 -14.13 -0.41
N ARG A 76 -7.69 -14.14 -1.68
CA ARG A 76 -6.92 -13.07 -2.34
C ARG A 76 -7.41 -12.87 -3.77
N THR A 77 -7.05 -11.74 -4.38
CA THR A 77 -7.36 -11.55 -5.82
C THR A 77 -6.34 -12.27 -6.71
N THR A 78 -6.73 -12.53 -7.97
CA THR A 78 -5.86 -13.11 -9.01
C THR A 78 -4.49 -12.41 -9.10
N TRP A 79 -4.44 -11.09 -8.85
CA TRP A 79 -3.25 -10.25 -8.98
C TRP A 79 -2.34 -10.23 -7.73
N CYS A 80 -2.72 -10.92 -6.66
CA CYS A 80 -1.93 -11.00 -5.42
C CYS A 80 -0.89 -12.12 -5.54
N ASP A 81 0.24 -11.82 -6.13
CA ASP A 81 1.32 -12.76 -6.46
C ASP A 81 2.57 -12.62 -5.57
N TYR A 82 2.61 -11.62 -4.70
CA TYR A 82 3.71 -11.38 -3.77
C TYR A 82 3.24 -11.31 -2.30
N PRO A 83 4.03 -11.87 -1.34
CA PRO A 83 5.18 -12.75 -1.57
C PRO A 83 4.75 -14.06 -2.26
N ALA A 84 5.70 -14.91 -2.66
CA ALA A 84 5.37 -16.16 -3.34
C ALA A 84 4.34 -17.03 -2.59
N ALA A 85 4.35 -16.97 -1.24
CA ALA A 85 3.38 -17.64 -0.36
C ALA A 85 1.93 -17.16 -0.59
N ALA A 86 1.73 -15.93 -1.10
CA ALA A 86 0.38 -15.43 -1.40
C ALA A 86 -0.33 -16.28 -2.46
N ARG A 87 0.43 -16.88 -3.39
CA ARG A 87 -0.14 -17.73 -4.46
C ARG A 87 -0.80 -19.01 -3.94
N ALA A 88 -0.47 -19.44 -2.73
CA ALA A 88 -1.11 -20.58 -2.08
C ALA A 88 -2.47 -20.24 -1.44
N VAL A 89 -2.77 -18.95 -1.24
CA VAL A 89 -4.07 -18.51 -0.74
C VAL A 89 -5.12 -18.65 -1.84
N PRO A 90 -6.35 -19.15 -1.55
CA PRO A 90 -7.42 -19.27 -2.53
C PRO A 90 -7.69 -17.99 -3.32
N ASP A 91 -7.86 -18.12 -4.63
CA ASP A 91 -8.20 -17.03 -5.52
C ASP A 91 -9.73 -16.78 -5.47
N VAL A 92 -10.13 -15.56 -5.13
CA VAL A 92 -11.53 -15.14 -5.09
C VAL A 92 -11.90 -14.19 -6.25
N GLY A 93 -11.04 -14.08 -7.25
CA GLY A 93 -11.27 -13.29 -8.47
C GLY A 93 -10.74 -11.85 -8.38
N ASN A 94 -11.45 -10.91 -8.99
CA ASN A 94 -11.04 -9.52 -9.09
C ASN A 94 -11.30 -8.73 -7.80
N GLY A 95 -10.47 -7.71 -7.54
CA GLY A 95 -10.63 -6.77 -6.43
C GLY A 95 -11.47 -5.53 -6.79
N ILE A 96 -11.77 -5.32 -8.08
CA ILE A 96 -12.69 -4.29 -8.59
C ILE A 96 -13.95 -4.99 -9.07
N GLY A 97 -15.10 -4.64 -8.49
CA GLY A 97 -16.36 -5.35 -8.72
C GLY A 97 -16.26 -6.83 -8.32
N PRO A 98 -15.83 -7.16 -7.08
CA PRO A 98 -15.62 -8.54 -6.68
C PRO A 98 -16.91 -9.34 -6.66
N ASN A 99 -16.83 -10.65 -6.94
CA ASN A 99 -17.95 -11.55 -6.73
C ASN A 99 -18.13 -11.80 -5.24
N VAL A 100 -19.15 -11.18 -4.65
CA VAL A 100 -19.43 -11.22 -3.21
C VAL A 100 -19.70 -12.64 -2.72
N GLU A 101 -20.40 -13.46 -3.50
CA GLU A 101 -20.74 -14.85 -3.13
C GLU A 101 -19.47 -15.70 -2.97
N VAL A 102 -18.50 -15.56 -3.87
CA VAL A 102 -17.21 -16.25 -3.82
C VAL A 102 -16.42 -15.82 -2.58
N VAL A 103 -16.42 -14.52 -2.28
CA VAL A 103 -15.76 -14.01 -1.05
C VAL A 103 -16.44 -14.55 0.19
N VAL A 104 -17.77 -14.50 0.28
CA VAL A 104 -18.56 -14.97 1.43
C VAL A 104 -18.38 -16.49 1.67
N ALA A 105 -18.25 -17.28 0.61
CA ALA A 105 -18.02 -18.72 0.71
C ALA A 105 -16.70 -19.07 1.46
N THR A 106 -15.76 -18.12 1.56
CA THR A 106 -14.55 -18.30 2.38
C THR A 106 -14.79 -18.03 3.88
N HIS A 107 -16.00 -17.66 4.30
CA HIS A 107 -16.36 -17.29 5.68
C HIS A 107 -15.39 -16.28 6.31
N PRO A 108 -15.21 -15.09 5.73
CA PRO A 108 -14.31 -14.09 6.27
C PRO A 108 -14.89 -13.42 7.53
N ASP A 109 -14.03 -13.05 8.46
CA ASP A 109 -14.34 -12.18 9.60
C ASP A 109 -13.80 -10.74 9.39
N LEU A 110 -13.04 -10.50 8.31
CA LEU A 110 -12.65 -9.20 7.82
C LEU A 110 -12.38 -9.24 6.30
N VAL A 111 -12.93 -8.27 5.58
CA VAL A 111 -12.60 -8.02 4.17
C VAL A 111 -11.83 -6.71 4.05
N LEU A 112 -10.67 -6.75 3.39
CA LEU A 112 -9.90 -5.57 3.01
C LEU A 112 -10.26 -5.20 1.57
N LEU A 113 -11.00 -4.10 1.40
CA LEU A 113 -11.55 -3.66 0.12
C LEU A 113 -10.82 -2.41 -0.36
N TYR A 114 -10.43 -2.39 -1.63
CA TYR A 114 -9.85 -1.19 -2.24
C TYR A 114 -10.92 -0.11 -2.44
N ALA A 115 -10.60 1.12 -2.05
CA ALA A 115 -11.49 2.27 -2.15
C ALA A 115 -11.65 2.70 -3.61
N SER A 116 -12.62 2.12 -4.29
CA SER A 116 -13.01 2.44 -5.66
C SER A 116 -14.52 2.61 -5.74
N GLU A 117 -14.98 3.56 -6.52
CA GLU A 117 -16.43 3.78 -6.73
C GLU A 117 -17.11 2.50 -7.24
N ALA A 118 -16.41 1.72 -8.08
CA ALA A 118 -16.91 0.43 -8.59
C ALA A 118 -17.13 -0.62 -7.47
N ASN A 119 -16.56 -0.41 -6.27
CA ASN A 119 -16.69 -1.33 -5.15
C ASN A 119 -17.83 -0.98 -4.18
N ARG A 120 -18.57 0.14 -4.40
CA ARG A 120 -19.67 0.54 -3.49
C ARG A 120 -20.77 -0.49 -3.37
N GLN A 121 -21.14 -1.11 -4.49
CA GLN A 121 -22.17 -2.14 -4.49
C GLN A 121 -21.73 -3.39 -3.71
N ALA A 122 -20.48 -3.81 -3.87
CA ALA A 122 -19.93 -4.93 -3.11
C ALA A 122 -19.88 -4.62 -1.62
N LEU A 123 -19.46 -3.39 -1.24
CA LEU A 123 -19.49 -2.95 0.15
C LEU A 123 -20.88 -3.05 0.77
N ALA A 124 -21.91 -2.47 0.10
CA ALA A 124 -23.28 -2.52 0.59
C ALA A 124 -23.75 -3.98 0.81
N ARG A 125 -23.36 -4.87 -0.09
CA ARG A 125 -23.72 -6.27 0.02
C ARG A 125 -23.01 -6.98 1.20
N PHE A 126 -21.74 -6.69 1.45
CA PHE A 126 -21.04 -7.20 2.65
C PHE A 126 -21.68 -6.68 3.95
N GLU A 127 -22.10 -5.40 3.97
CA GLU A 127 -22.79 -4.80 5.14
C GLU A 127 -24.14 -5.49 5.42
N GLU A 128 -24.95 -5.75 4.40
CA GLU A 128 -26.21 -6.53 4.53
C GLU A 128 -25.95 -7.90 5.15
N LEU A 129 -24.84 -8.53 4.79
CA LEU A 129 -24.40 -9.83 5.30
C LEU A 129 -23.68 -9.73 6.65
N ARG A 130 -23.54 -8.52 7.21
CA ARG A 130 -22.85 -8.23 8.47
C ARG A 130 -21.39 -8.71 8.49
N ILE A 131 -20.72 -8.65 7.35
CA ILE A 131 -19.30 -8.96 7.23
C ILE A 131 -18.53 -7.65 7.42
N PRO A 132 -17.58 -7.58 8.39
CA PRO A 132 -16.75 -6.41 8.58
C PRO A 132 -15.89 -6.12 7.35
N VAL A 133 -15.90 -4.87 6.87
CA VAL A 133 -15.11 -4.41 5.72
C VAL A 133 -14.30 -3.19 6.12
N ALA A 134 -13.00 -3.21 5.86
CA ALA A 134 -12.15 -2.04 5.89
C ALA A 134 -11.88 -1.56 4.46
N VAL A 135 -12.37 -0.37 4.12
CA VAL A 135 -12.15 0.26 2.82
C VAL A 135 -10.87 1.09 2.88
N LEU A 136 -9.92 0.80 1.99
CA LEU A 136 -8.59 1.38 2.03
C LEU A 136 -8.22 2.01 0.68
N HIS A 137 -7.88 3.30 0.67
CA HIS A 137 -7.10 3.90 -0.41
C HIS A 137 -5.68 3.36 -0.39
N LEU A 138 -5.17 3.01 -1.56
CA LEU A 138 -3.82 2.49 -1.77
C LEU A 138 -3.27 3.07 -3.07
N ASP A 139 -3.27 4.41 -3.16
CA ASP A 139 -2.92 5.16 -4.37
C ASP A 139 -1.67 6.03 -4.20
N ARG A 140 -1.25 6.27 -2.95
CA ARG A 140 -0.16 7.16 -2.58
C ARG A 140 0.77 6.53 -1.55
N VAL A 141 1.98 7.09 -1.42
CA VAL A 141 2.96 6.67 -0.39
C VAL A 141 2.38 6.74 1.02
N LEU A 142 1.64 7.81 1.31
CA LEU A 142 1.01 8.00 2.62
C LEU A 142 -0.04 6.93 2.92
N ASP A 143 -0.77 6.48 1.90
CA ASP A 143 -1.81 5.47 2.05
C ASP A 143 -1.26 4.13 2.52
N VAL A 144 -0.07 3.74 2.04
CA VAL A 144 0.59 2.49 2.47
C VAL A 144 0.87 2.51 3.97
N ARG A 145 1.35 3.64 4.51
CA ARG A 145 1.61 3.78 5.95
C ARG A 145 0.34 3.67 6.76
N ARG A 146 -0.70 4.42 6.34
CA ARG A 146 -2.00 4.42 7.01
C ARG A 146 -2.67 3.05 6.95
N ALA A 147 -2.67 2.39 5.79
CA ALA A 147 -3.23 1.06 5.63
C ALA A 147 -2.47 0.01 6.48
N ALA A 148 -1.15 0.11 6.58
CA ALA A 148 -0.35 -0.77 7.43
C ALA A 148 -0.74 -0.62 8.92
N GLN A 149 -0.89 0.62 9.41
CA GLN A 149 -1.34 0.89 10.77
C GLN A 149 -2.79 0.45 11.01
N ALA A 150 -3.69 0.70 10.04
CA ALA A 150 -5.09 0.28 10.09
C ALA A 150 -5.23 -1.24 10.21
N ILE A 151 -4.61 -1.98 9.30
CA ILE A 151 -4.66 -3.45 9.28
C ILE A 151 -4.01 -4.02 10.55
N ALA A 152 -2.89 -3.46 11.01
CA ALA A 152 -2.24 -3.88 12.24
C ALA A 152 -3.12 -3.65 13.48
N THR A 153 -3.79 -2.51 13.56
CA THR A 153 -4.72 -2.17 14.63
C THR A 153 -5.90 -3.14 14.66
N LEU A 154 -6.58 -3.33 13.52
CA LEU A 154 -7.69 -4.28 13.38
C LEU A 154 -7.26 -5.72 13.71
N ALA A 155 -6.02 -6.09 13.39
CA ALA A 155 -5.47 -7.41 13.68
C ALA A 155 -4.95 -7.59 15.13
N GLY A 156 -5.07 -6.56 15.99
CA GLY A 156 -4.57 -6.58 17.37
C GLY A 156 -3.04 -6.57 17.49
N ARG A 157 -2.36 -6.00 16.50
CA ARG A 157 -0.88 -5.94 16.44
C ARG A 157 -0.37 -4.53 16.11
N PRO A 158 -0.81 -3.46 16.81
CA PRO A 158 -0.47 -2.08 16.47
C PRO A 158 1.06 -1.84 16.43
N SER A 159 1.82 -2.40 17.35
CA SER A 159 3.29 -2.28 17.36
C SER A 159 3.97 -2.89 16.13
N ALA A 160 3.39 -3.92 15.52
CA ALA A 160 3.90 -4.45 14.25
C ALA A 160 3.67 -3.47 13.10
N GLY A 161 2.53 -2.76 13.11
CA GLY A 161 2.25 -1.67 12.18
C GLY A 161 3.26 -0.53 12.31
N ASP A 162 3.50 -0.07 13.54
CA ASP A 162 4.48 0.99 13.82
C ASP A 162 5.90 0.59 13.36
N SER A 163 6.30 -0.66 13.62
CA SER A 163 7.60 -1.19 13.18
C SER A 163 7.71 -1.24 11.65
N LEU A 164 6.65 -1.67 10.95
CA LEU A 164 6.62 -1.72 9.50
C LEU A 164 6.74 -0.32 8.90
N VAL A 165 5.99 0.66 9.44
CA VAL A 165 6.04 2.07 8.98
C VAL A 165 7.41 2.68 9.27
N ALA A 166 8.00 2.43 10.45
CA ALA A 166 9.33 2.93 10.80
C ALA A 166 10.42 2.38 9.85
N ALA A 167 10.37 1.09 9.51
CA ALA A 167 11.29 0.49 8.54
C ALA A 167 11.11 1.06 7.13
N PHE A 168 9.86 1.27 6.70
CA PHE A 168 9.51 1.91 5.45
C PHE A 168 10.11 3.33 5.37
N ASP A 169 9.88 4.16 6.38
CA ASP A 169 10.33 5.54 6.44
C ASP A 169 11.85 5.66 6.54
N SER A 170 12.48 4.80 7.34
CA SER A 170 13.95 4.74 7.47
C SER A 170 14.61 4.46 6.12
N THR A 171 14.06 3.51 5.33
CA THR A 171 14.60 3.19 4.01
C THR A 171 14.45 4.37 3.04
N LEU A 172 13.31 5.05 3.03
CA LEU A 172 13.12 6.26 2.20
C LEU A 172 14.05 7.39 2.61
N ALA A 173 14.21 7.62 3.92
CA ALA A 173 15.11 8.65 4.42
C ALA A 173 16.57 8.41 3.98
N ALA A 174 17.02 7.15 4.04
CA ALA A 174 18.37 6.80 3.57
C ALA A 174 18.56 7.05 2.07
N VAL A 175 17.54 6.77 1.24
CA VAL A 175 17.60 7.05 -0.20
C VAL A 175 17.61 8.56 -0.46
N ARG A 176 16.74 9.34 0.20
CA ARG A 176 16.73 10.80 0.07
C ARG A 176 18.08 11.42 0.43
N GLN A 177 18.69 10.95 1.50
CA GLN A 177 20.03 11.39 1.89
C GLN A 177 21.08 11.07 0.83
N ALA A 178 21.07 9.85 0.28
CA ALA A 178 22.01 9.46 -0.78
C ALA A 178 21.81 10.27 -2.07
N VAL A 179 20.56 10.57 -2.44
CA VAL A 179 20.21 11.41 -3.59
C VAL A 179 20.70 12.86 -3.37
N ALA A 180 20.46 13.41 -2.18
CA ALA A 180 20.89 14.77 -1.84
C ALA A 180 22.43 14.92 -1.89
N LEU A 181 23.16 13.96 -1.35
CA LEU A 181 24.63 13.96 -1.36
C LEU A 181 25.23 13.80 -2.76
N ALA A 182 24.48 13.25 -3.70
CA ALA A 182 24.95 13.09 -5.07
C ALA A 182 25.01 14.41 -5.86
N GLU A 183 24.38 15.49 -5.37
CA GLU A 183 24.35 16.85 -5.95
C GLU A 183 24.07 16.87 -7.47
N ARG A 184 23.26 15.94 -7.95
CA ARG A 184 22.93 15.79 -9.38
C ARG A 184 21.69 16.60 -9.73
N ARG A 185 21.64 17.11 -10.97
CA ARG A 185 20.39 17.59 -11.53
C ARG A 185 19.40 16.45 -11.62
N PRO A 186 18.15 16.59 -11.11
CA PRO A 186 17.12 15.58 -11.27
C PRO A 186 16.88 15.25 -12.75
N PRO A 187 17.10 14.00 -13.18
CA PRO A 187 16.84 13.60 -14.57
C PRO A 187 15.35 13.68 -14.87
N ARG A 188 15.04 14.08 -16.10
CA ARG A 188 13.68 14.15 -16.65
C ARG A 188 13.29 12.77 -17.14
N VAL A 189 12.23 12.17 -16.57
CA VAL A 189 11.81 10.80 -16.86
C VAL A 189 10.45 10.79 -17.55
N TYR A 190 10.37 10.11 -18.68
CA TYR A 190 9.12 9.65 -19.27
C TYR A 190 8.84 8.23 -18.78
N VAL A 191 7.63 7.96 -18.31
CA VAL A 191 7.19 6.63 -17.89
C VAL A 191 6.31 6.02 -18.98
N ASP A 192 6.76 4.93 -19.57
CA ASP A 192 6.04 4.16 -20.59
C ASP A 192 5.22 3.05 -19.91
N VAL A 193 3.91 3.28 -19.79
CA VAL A 193 2.97 2.30 -19.20
C VAL A 193 2.38 1.42 -20.28
N GLU A 194 2.01 2.03 -21.42
CA GLU A 194 1.46 1.37 -22.60
C GLU A 194 1.95 2.10 -23.85
N ALA A 195 2.25 1.36 -24.88
CA ALA A 195 2.94 1.91 -26.04
C ALA A 195 2.03 2.34 -27.19
N THR A 196 0.79 1.81 -27.27
CA THR A 196 -0.08 2.03 -28.41
C THR A 196 -1.56 2.06 -28.00
N PRO A 197 -2.16 3.27 -27.84
CA PRO A 197 -1.50 4.58 -27.86
C PRO A 197 -0.57 4.75 -26.64
N PRO A 198 0.41 5.66 -26.69
CA PRO A 198 1.29 5.89 -25.54
C PRO A 198 0.49 6.38 -24.33
N ILE A 199 0.58 5.65 -23.21
CA ILE A 199 0.01 6.00 -21.92
C ILE A 199 1.16 6.25 -20.95
N THR A 200 1.09 7.36 -20.23
CA THR A 200 2.06 7.74 -19.21
C THR A 200 1.38 8.06 -17.88
N VAL A 201 2.18 8.30 -16.85
CA VAL A 201 1.70 8.70 -15.52
C VAL A 201 1.72 10.21 -15.37
N GLY A 202 0.71 10.74 -14.65
CA GLY A 202 0.61 12.14 -14.28
C GLY A 202 1.02 12.42 -12.83
N SER A 203 0.78 13.66 -12.37
CA SER A 203 1.08 14.07 -10.98
C SER A 203 0.24 13.35 -9.92
N GLY A 204 -0.92 12.82 -10.30
CA GLY A 204 -1.78 12.02 -9.41
C GLY A 204 -1.29 10.58 -9.19
N SER A 205 -0.22 10.12 -9.86
CA SER A 205 0.28 8.76 -9.74
C SER A 205 1.32 8.62 -8.61
N TYR A 206 1.24 7.54 -7.85
CA TYR A 206 2.30 7.16 -6.90
C TYR A 206 3.65 6.88 -7.59
N LEU A 207 3.68 6.50 -8.87
CA LEU A 207 4.93 6.38 -9.64
C LEU A 207 5.64 7.73 -9.78
N THR A 208 4.90 8.82 -9.83
CA THR A 208 5.47 10.18 -9.79
C THR A 208 6.09 10.47 -8.43
N GLU A 209 5.50 9.97 -7.33
CA GLU A 209 6.12 10.04 -6.00
C GLU A 209 7.40 9.20 -5.92
N ILE A 210 7.39 7.96 -6.48
CA ILE A 210 8.60 7.13 -6.57
C ILE A 210 9.72 7.85 -7.34
N LEU A 211 9.42 8.48 -8.47
CA LEU A 211 10.39 9.27 -9.24
C LEU A 211 10.98 10.38 -8.39
N ALA A 212 10.15 11.16 -7.70
CA ALA A 212 10.59 12.27 -6.85
C ALA A 212 11.48 11.77 -5.70
N GLU A 213 11.08 10.71 -5.02
CA GLU A 213 11.86 10.08 -3.94
C GLU A 213 13.21 9.53 -4.44
N ALA A 214 13.28 9.06 -5.68
CA ALA A 214 14.50 8.60 -6.34
C ALA A 214 15.34 9.74 -6.94
N GLY A 215 14.94 11.01 -6.75
CA GLY A 215 15.66 12.17 -7.23
C GLY A 215 15.45 12.48 -8.71
N ALA A 216 14.31 12.09 -9.30
CA ALA A 216 13.95 12.33 -10.69
C ALA A 216 12.70 13.21 -10.84
N ARG A 217 12.42 13.67 -12.05
CA ARG A 217 11.22 14.46 -12.38
C ARG A 217 10.44 13.79 -13.50
N ASN A 218 9.15 13.59 -13.27
CA ASN A 218 8.23 13.18 -14.32
C ASN A 218 8.07 14.33 -15.34
N VAL A 219 8.18 14.05 -16.64
CA VAL A 219 8.01 15.06 -17.70
C VAL A 219 6.55 15.42 -17.97
N PHE A 220 5.60 14.67 -17.41
CA PHE A 220 4.15 14.89 -17.55
C PHE A 220 3.47 15.27 -16.23
N MET A 221 4.12 16.12 -15.43
CA MET A 221 3.55 16.63 -14.17
C MET A 221 2.30 17.49 -14.36
N ASP A 222 2.05 17.99 -15.55
CA ASP A 222 0.88 18.80 -15.93
C ASP A 222 -0.40 17.94 -16.15
N ILE A 223 -0.26 16.63 -16.26
CA ILE A 223 -1.42 15.71 -16.21
C ILE A 223 -1.78 15.52 -14.74
N SER A 224 -2.92 16.07 -14.29
CA SER A 224 -3.37 15.95 -12.89
C SER A 224 -3.87 14.55 -12.54
N ALA A 225 -4.40 13.81 -13.52
CA ALA A 225 -4.86 12.43 -13.34
C ALA A 225 -3.69 11.48 -13.04
N PRO A 226 -3.94 10.28 -12.47
CA PRO A 226 -2.92 9.25 -12.25
C PRO A 226 -2.24 8.79 -13.54
N SER A 227 -2.95 8.79 -14.66
CA SER A 227 -2.42 8.45 -15.99
C SER A 227 -3.15 9.19 -17.09
N GLY A 228 -2.54 9.25 -18.27
CA GLY A 228 -3.15 9.86 -19.45
C GLY A 228 -2.49 9.41 -20.75
N THR A 229 -3.29 9.45 -21.83
CA THR A 229 -2.80 9.23 -23.20
C THR A 229 -2.05 10.46 -23.66
N VAL A 230 -0.88 10.27 -24.29
CA VAL A 230 -0.04 11.33 -24.83
C VAL A 230 0.37 11.03 -26.26
N SER A 231 0.75 12.05 -27.03
CA SER A 231 1.30 11.84 -28.36
C SER A 231 2.82 11.64 -28.30
N LEU A 232 3.38 10.99 -29.31
CA LEU A 232 4.82 10.84 -29.44
C LEU A 232 5.51 12.22 -29.61
N GLU A 233 4.89 13.16 -30.30
CA GLU A 233 5.38 14.51 -30.44
C GLU A 233 5.50 15.22 -29.09
N ALA A 234 4.51 15.04 -28.20
CA ALA A 234 4.55 15.59 -26.85
C ALA A 234 5.70 14.98 -26.03
N ILE A 235 5.99 13.69 -26.21
CA ILE A 235 7.13 13.03 -25.56
C ILE A 235 8.44 13.62 -26.07
N VAL A 236 8.59 13.77 -27.39
CA VAL A 236 9.80 14.35 -28.02
C VAL A 236 10.04 15.79 -27.56
N GLN A 237 8.99 16.64 -27.56
CA GLN A 237 9.07 18.04 -27.13
C GLN A 237 9.46 18.22 -25.66
N ARG A 238 9.14 17.24 -24.81
CA ARG A 238 9.49 17.28 -23.39
C ARG A 238 10.92 16.82 -23.11
N HIS A 239 11.67 16.39 -24.10
CA HIS A 239 13.09 16.02 -24.01
C HIS A 239 13.41 15.17 -22.77
N PRO A 240 12.82 13.97 -22.59
CA PRO A 240 13.18 13.12 -21.46
C PRO A 240 14.65 12.73 -21.53
N ASP A 241 15.31 12.73 -20.36
CA ASP A 241 16.68 12.24 -20.20
C ASP A 241 16.70 10.70 -20.15
N VAL A 242 15.61 10.09 -19.64
CA VAL A 242 15.47 8.64 -19.44
C VAL A 242 14.03 8.23 -19.78
N VAL A 243 13.87 7.04 -20.35
CA VAL A 243 12.58 6.34 -20.49
C VAL A 243 12.54 5.23 -19.45
N LEU A 244 11.52 5.22 -18.60
CA LEU A 244 11.23 4.17 -17.63
C LEU A 244 10.10 3.30 -18.19
N VAL A 245 10.34 2.00 -18.35
CA VAL A 245 9.36 1.04 -18.89
C VAL A 245 8.99 0.05 -17.79
N LEU A 246 7.69 -0.08 -17.51
CA LEU A 246 7.18 -1.12 -16.63
C LEU A 246 6.96 -2.40 -17.44
N SER A 247 7.52 -3.52 -16.99
CA SER A 247 7.37 -4.80 -17.67
C SER A 247 7.21 -5.95 -16.68
N SER A 248 6.48 -6.97 -17.05
CA SER A 248 6.46 -8.25 -16.34
C SER A 248 7.70 -9.10 -16.62
N ASP A 249 8.40 -8.82 -17.72
CA ASP A 249 9.67 -9.42 -18.10
C ASP A 249 10.77 -8.35 -18.12
N THR A 250 11.62 -8.37 -17.10
CA THR A 250 12.76 -7.44 -16.98
C THR A 250 14.04 -7.99 -17.62
N THR A 251 14.03 -9.21 -18.14
CA THR A 251 15.20 -9.86 -18.74
C THR A 251 15.48 -9.32 -20.13
N ARG A 252 14.46 -8.77 -20.80
CA ARG A 252 14.55 -8.21 -22.14
C ARG A 252 14.04 -6.77 -22.16
N ALA A 253 14.92 -5.84 -22.48
CA ALA A 253 14.50 -4.47 -22.78
C ALA A 253 13.64 -4.46 -24.05
N PRO A 254 12.45 -3.83 -24.06
CA PRO A 254 11.69 -3.67 -25.28
C PRO A 254 12.52 -2.84 -26.27
N ASP A 255 12.54 -3.25 -27.52
CA ASP A 255 13.18 -2.49 -28.58
C ASP A 255 12.31 -1.26 -28.94
N LEU A 256 12.41 -0.23 -28.11
CA LEU A 256 11.69 1.02 -28.35
C LEU A 256 12.15 1.72 -29.64
N ALA A 257 13.40 1.51 -30.05
CA ALA A 257 13.96 2.14 -31.26
C ALA A 257 13.32 1.61 -32.54
N SER A 258 12.87 0.37 -32.55
CA SER A 258 12.15 -0.24 -33.69
C SER A 258 10.71 0.25 -33.85
N ARG A 259 10.13 0.86 -32.81
CA ARG A 259 8.76 1.41 -32.89
C ARG A 259 8.74 2.65 -33.80
N PRO A 260 7.74 2.81 -34.69
CA PRO A 260 7.66 3.94 -35.60
C PRO A 260 7.77 5.30 -34.87
N GLY A 261 8.73 6.11 -35.26
CA GLY A 261 8.94 7.47 -34.74
C GLY A 261 9.69 7.55 -33.39
N TRP A 262 9.85 6.45 -32.64
CA TRP A 262 10.50 6.50 -31.31
C TRP A 262 11.98 6.82 -31.35
N SER A 263 12.64 6.64 -32.48
CA SER A 263 14.01 7.11 -32.69
C SER A 263 14.18 8.63 -32.59
N ALA A 264 13.08 9.40 -32.69
CA ALA A 264 13.08 10.85 -32.43
C ALA A 264 13.27 11.18 -30.93
N VAL A 265 12.89 10.26 -30.02
CA VAL A 265 13.11 10.43 -28.58
C VAL A 265 14.59 10.25 -28.26
N ARG A 266 15.26 11.31 -27.81
CA ARG A 266 16.72 11.30 -27.57
C ARG A 266 17.14 10.17 -26.60
N ALA A 267 16.39 9.99 -25.51
CA ALA A 267 16.69 8.94 -24.51
C ALA A 267 16.67 7.53 -25.13
N VAL A 268 15.75 7.26 -26.07
CA VAL A 268 15.68 5.98 -26.79
C VAL A 268 16.89 5.81 -27.71
N ARG A 269 17.20 6.82 -28.52
CA ARG A 269 18.33 6.80 -29.45
C ARG A 269 19.67 6.60 -28.75
N GLU A 270 19.81 7.13 -27.53
CA GLU A 270 21.03 7.03 -26.71
C GLU A 270 21.02 5.83 -25.76
N GLY A 271 20.04 4.93 -25.87
CA GLY A 271 19.94 3.70 -25.05
C GLY A 271 19.65 3.97 -23.57
N ARG A 272 19.15 5.17 -23.20
CA ARG A 272 18.79 5.51 -21.84
C ARG A 272 17.36 5.06 -21.50
N VAL A 273 17.18 3.74 -21.54
CA VAL A 273 15.93 3.03 -21.23
C VAL A 273 16.17 2.17 -20.00
N ILE A 274 15.35 2.36 -18.98
CA ILE A 274 15.36 1.55 -17.76
C ILE A 274 14.09 0.71 -17.75
N VAL A 275 14.25 -0.62 -17.73
CA VAL A 275 13.12 -1.54 -17.58
C VAL A 275 13.03 -1.97 -16.12
N VAL A 276 11.83 -1.86 -15.55
CA VAL A 276 11.56 -2.19 -14.14
C VAL A 276 10.44 -3.20 -14.02
N ASP A 277 10.47 -3.99 -12.94
CA ASP A 277 9.46 -4.99 -12.64
C ASP A 277 8.11 -4.32 -12.30
N GLY A 278 7.11 -4.54 -13.16
CA GLY A 278 5.77 -4.04 -12.97
C GLY A 278 5.11 -4.51 -11.67
N SER A 279 5.48 -5.66 -11.12
CA SER A 279 4.98 -6.13 -9.82
C SER A 279 5.53 -5.30 -8.66
N LEU A 280 6.80 -4.87 -8.74
CA LEU A 280 7.43 -4.05 -7.71
C LEU A 280 7.02 -2.57 -7.83
N TYR A 281 7.03 -2.04 -9.05
CA TYR A 281 6.79 -0.63 -9.33
C TYR A 281 5.33 -0.30 -9.59
N GLY A 282 4.52 -1.28 -10.00
CA GLY A 282 3.11 -1.11 -10.35
C GLY A 282 2.13 -1.13 -9.16
N ARG A 283 2.62 -1.14 -7.90
CA ARG A 283 1.79 -1.27 -6.70
C ARG A 283 2.29 -0.41 -5.56
N PRO A 284 1.41 0.44 -4.96
CA PRO A 284 1.72 1.09 -3.69
C PRO A 284 1.71 0.04 -2.56
N SER A 285 2.87 -0.46 -2.17
CA SER A 285 3.00 -1.56 -1.23
C SER A 285 4.16 -1.34 -0.24
N PRO A 286 4.31 -2.16 0.80
CA PRO A 286 5.45 -2.08 1.72
C PRO A 286 6.81 -2.20 1.03
N ARG A 287 6.88 -2.73 -0.19
CA ARG A 287 8.12 -2.82 -0.99
C ARG A 287 8.50 -1.53 -1.71
N MET A 288 7.64 -0.51 -1.70
CA MET A 288 7.89 0.75 -2.40
C MET A 288 9.25 1.40 -2.09
N PRO A 289 9.77 1.41 -0.84
CA PRO A 289 11.12 1.91 -0.57
C PRO A 289 12.22 1.14 -1.31
N LEU A 290 12.01 -0.14 -1.60
CA LEU A 290 12.94 -0.94 -2.40
C LEU A 290 12.91 -0.49 -3.87
N ALA A 291 11.73 -0.22 -4.43
CA ALA A 291 11.59 0.33 -5.77
C ALA A 291 12.29 1.70 -5.89
N VAL A 292 12.10 2.59 -4.91
CA VAL A 292 12.75 3.90 -4.86
C VAL A 292 14.28 3.76 -4.84
N ARG A 293 14.81 2.86 -4.00
CA ARG A 293 16.25 2.61 -3.90
C ARG A 293 16.82 2.05 -5.20
N ASP A 294 16.16 1.04 -5.80
CA ASP A 294 16.56 0.45 -7.07
C ASP A 294 16.57 1.51 -8.18
N LEU A 295 15.51 2.32 -8.25
CA LEU A 295 15.41 3.39 -9.26
C LEU A 295 16.52 4.43 -9.10
N ALA A 296 16.78 4.91 -7.88
CA ALA A 296 17.84 5.88 -7.61
C ALA A 296 19.22 5.35 -8.08
N GLN A 297 19.50 4.06 -7.82
CA GLN A 297 20.74 3.42 -8.26
C GLN A 297 20.83 3.30 -9.79
N ARG A 298 19.73 2.93 -10.47
CA ARG A 298 19.69 2.83 -11.94
C ARG A 298 19.82 4.20 -12.60
N LEU A 299 19.13 5.22 -12.10
CA LEU A 299 19.23 6.59 -12.58
C LEU A 299 20.65 7.14 -12.43
N ALA A 300 21.35 6.80 -11.36
CA ALA A 300 22.74 7.20 -11.15
C ALA A 300 23.70 6.67 -12.22
N ARG A 301 23.36 5.53 -12.85
CA ARG A 301 24.19 4.89 -13.90
C ARG A 301 23.86 5.40 -15.31
N VAL A 302 22.58 5.73 -15.56
CA VAL A 302 22.05 5.96 -16.91
C VAL A 302 21.81 7.44 -17.21
N ALA A 303 21.49 8.25 -16.20
CA ALA A 303 21.24 9.68 -16.39
C ALA A 303 22.55 10.40 -16.81
N PRO A 304 22.47 11.36 -17.76
CA PRO A 304 23.64 12.09 -18.22
C PRO A 304 24.32 12.83 -17.05
N PRO A 305 25.66 12.91 -17.05
CA PRO A 305 26.37 13.71 -16.06
C PRO A 305 25.95 15.19 -16.18
N ARG A 306 26.10 15.95 -15.11
CA ARG A 306 25.87 17.39 -15.12
C ARG A 306 26.73 18.02 -16.20
N ALA A 307 26.09 18.65 -17.21
CA ALA A 307 26.83 19.44 -18.18
C ALA A 307 27.54 20.57 -17.42
N ALA A 308 28.87 20.56 -17.40
CA ALA A 308 29.64 21.70 -16.88
C ALA A 308 29.27 22.94 -17.71
N GLY A 309 28.60 23.92 -17.10
CA GLY A 309 28.54 25.31 -17.62
C GLY A 309 27.48 25.60 -18.66
N ARG A 310 26.21 25.22 -18.48
CA ARG A 310 25.08 26.02 -18.99
C ARG A 310 24.31 26.56 -17.80
N GLU A 311 24.60 27.80 -17.45
CA GLU A 311 23.71 28.60 -16.62
C GLU A 311 22.35 28.65 -17.35
N ASP A 312 21.28 28.21 -16.67
CA ASP A 312 19.91 28.44 -17.10
C ASP A 312 19.70 29.95 -17.09
N SER A 313 19.79 30.60 -18.27
CA SER A 313 19.26 31.96 -18.44
C SER A 313 17.75 31.91 -18.29
N PRO A 314 17.14 32.91 -17.61
CA PRO A 314 15.76 32.93 -17.11
C PRO A 314 14.70 32.84 -18.21
#